data_d09a601cdf3a7c357ab76a1faca20280
#
_entry.id   d09a601cdf3a7c357ab76a1faca20280
#
_cell.length_a   1.000
_cell.length_b   1.000
_cell.length_c   1.000
_cell.angle_alpha   90.00
_cell.angle_beta   90.00
_cell.angle_gamma   90.00
#
_symmetry.space_group_name_H-M   'P 1'
#
loop_
_entity.id
_entity.type
_entity.pdbx_description
1 polymer ?
#
loop_
_entity_poly.entity_id
_entity_poly.type
_entity_poly.pdbx_seq_one_letter_code
_entity_poly.pdbx_strand_id
1 'polypeptide(L)'
;NKKADLIEALLEAVNTNLRTWDKPKIPKPTISKKNKDEEVAVAILSDVQLAKVTPDYSTEVAEARVIEYANKIVTLTNLQRHAHTVKKCAVLVAGDIVEGELIFPGQSHLIDASLYNQVTVDGPRILTKFFDILLANFEEVDVTWVIGNHGS
;
A
#
# COMPACT_ATOMS: atom_id res chain seq x y z
N ASN A 1 -30.13 -6.98 -6.17
CA ASN A 1 -29.71 -7.22 -4.76
C ASN A 1 -28.79 -6.07 -4.35
N LYS A 2 -29.28 -5.17 -3.46
CA LYS A 2 -28.59 -3.90 -3.08
C LYS A 2 -27.11 -4.07 -2.68
N LYS A 3 -26.74 -5.20 -2.06
CA LYS A 3 -25.35 -5.49 -1.68
C LYS A 3 -24.49 -5.81 -2.90
N ALA A 4 -25.01 -6.55 -3.88
CA ALA A 4 -24.30 -6.85 -5.11
C ALA A 4 -24.11 -5.57 -5.97
N ASP A 5 -25.16 -4.75 -6.05
CA ASP A 5 -25.14 -3.49 -6.80
C ASP A 5 -24.11 -2.50 -6.20
N LEU A 6 -23.97 -2.48 -4.85
CA LEU A 6 -22.98 -1.66 -4.16
C LEU A 6 -21.53 -2.13 -4.46
N ILE A 7 -21.29 -3.44 -4.41
CA ILE A 7 -19.98 -4.01 -4.70
C ILE A 7 -19.58 -3.71 -6.15
N GLU A 8 -20.51 -3.87 -7.09
CA GLU A 8 -20.26 -3.56 -8.51
C GLU A 8 -19.93 -2.07 -8.71
N ALA A 9 -20.68 -1.16 -8.07
CA ALA A 9 -20.43 0.27 -8.11
C ALA A 9 -19.05 0.64 -7.50
N LEU A 10 -18.65 -0.01 -6.40
CA LEU A 10 -17.34 0.19 -5.79
C LEU A 10 -16.21 -0.29 -6.71
N LEU A 11 -16.36 -1.47 -7.31
CA LEU A 11 -15.37 -2.00 -8.25
C LEU A 11 -15.24 -1.11 -9.49
N GLU A 12 -16.36 -0.60 -10.01
CA GLU A 12 -16.34 0.34 -11.14
C GLU A 12 -15.64 1.66 -10.77
N ALA A 13 -15.90 2.22 -9.59
CA ALA A 13 -15.25 3.42 -9.11
C ALA A 13 -13.73 3.23 -8.94
N VAL A 14 -13.29 2.13 -8.34
CA VAL A 14 -11.86 1.79 -8.22
C VAL A 14 -11.22 1.63 -9.59
N ASN A 15 -11.84 0.87 -10.49
CA ASN A 15 -11.33 0.67 -11.83
C ASN A 15 -11.23 1.97 -12.63
N THR A 16 -12.21 2.86 -12.47
CA THR A 16 -12.20 4.18 -13.15
C THR A 16 -11.05 5.03 -12.63
N ASN A 17 -10.86 5.10 -11.32
CA ASN A 17 -9.76 5.85 -10.72
C ASN A 17 -8.39 5.26 -11.13
N LEU A 18 -8.25 3.93 -11.20
CA LEU A 18 -7.01 3.28 -11.65
C LEU A 18 -6.72 3.51 -13.14
N ARG A 19 -7.76 3.59 -14.00
CA ARG A 19 -7.61 3.82 -15.45
C ARG A 19 -7.23 5.25 -15.78
N THR A 20 -7.69 6.23 -14.98
CA THR A 20 -7.36 7.63 -15.16
C THR A 20 -5.98 8.00 -14.65
N TRP A 21 -5.31 7.07 -13.99
CA TRP A 21 -3.97 7.27 -13.48
C TRP A 21 -2.94 7.22 -14.62
N ASP A 22 -2.16 8.27 -14.76
CA ASP A 22 -0.98 8.26 -15.61
C ASP A 22 0.00 7.22 -15.07
N LYS A 23 0.19 6.13 -15.83
CA LYS A 23 1.14 5.08 -15.44
C LYS A 23 2.55 5.67 -15.50
N PRO A 24 3.25 5.81 -14.37
CA PRO A 24 4.60 6.30 -14.40
C PRO A 24 5.48 5.34 -15.23
N LYS A 25 6.42 5.90 -15.99
CA LYS A 25 7.45 5.09 -16.65
C LYS A 25 8.43 4.63 -15.58
N ILE A 26 8.22 3.43 -15.04
CA ILE A 26 9.09 2.85 -14.03
C ILE A 26 10.37 2.38 -14.73
N PRO A 27 11.54 2.96 -14.42
CA PRO A 27 12.80 2.48 -14.98
C PRO A 27 13.11 1.08 -14.44
N LYS A 28 13.67 0.22 -15.30
CA LYS A 28 14.12 -1.09 -14.82
C LYS A 28 15.30 -0.92 -13.87
N PRO A 29 15.27 -1.56 -12.69
CA PRO A 29 16.36 -1.46 -11.74
C PRO A 29 17.64 -2.08 -12.29
N THR A 30 18.78 -1.43 -12.04
CA THR A 30 20.10 -1.98 -12.36
C THR A 30 20.66 -2.65 -11.12
N ILE A 31 20.59 -3.97 -11.04
CA ILE A 31 21.04 -4.76 -9.89
C ILE A 31 22.36 -5.44 -10.20
N SER A 32 23.33 -5.32 -9.27
CA SER A 32 24.64 -5.95 -9.41
C SER A 32 24.55 -7.48 -9.25
N LYS A 33 25.22 -8.23 -10.15
CA LYS A 33 25.23 -9.70 -10.16
C LYS A 33 26.37 -10.31 -9.34
N LYS A 34 26.87 -9.63 -8.31
CA LYS A 34 28.15 -10.00 -7.68
C LYS A 34 28.13 -11.23 -6.76
N ASN A 35 26.97 -11.68 -6.26
CA ASN A 35 26.89 -12.84 -5.35
C ASN A 35 25.96 -13.93 -5.88
N LYS A 36 26.30 -15.19 -5.51
CA LYS A 36 25.54 -16.39 -5.91
C LYS A 36 24.29 -16.61 -5.05
N ASP A 37 24.30 -16.12 -3.81
CA ASP A 37 23.18 -16.29 -2.87
C ASP A 37 22.16 -15.18 -3.14
N GLU A 38 20.98 -15.56 -3.61
CA GLU A 38 19.87 -14.65 -3.88
C GLU A 38 18.98 -14.58 -2.63
N GLU A 39 18.78 -13.38 -2.13
CA GLU A 39 17.89 -13.08 -1.00
C GLU A 39 16.64 -12.35 -1.49
N VAL A 40 15.57 -12.44 -0.71
CA VAL A 40 14.31 -11.74 -0.95
C VAL A 40 14.11 -10.71 0.16
N ALA A 41 13.87 -9.47 -0.21
CA ALA A 41 13.41 -8.48 0.75
C ALA A 41 11.96 -8.78 1.15
N VAL A 42 11.65 -8.77 2.44
CA VAL A 42 10.28 -8.95 2.93
C VAL A 42 9.82 -7.66 3.58
N ALA A 43 8.71 -7.12 3.09
CA ALA A 43 8.06 -5.94 3.65
C ALA A 43 6.69 -6.33 4.23
N ILE A 44 6.39 -5.86 5.43
CA ILE A 44 5.07 -6.07 6.07
C ILE A 44 4.39 -4.73 6.19
N LEU A 45 3.23 -4.59 5.56
CA LEU A 45 2.37 -3.41 5.64
C LEU A 45 1.08 -3.81 6.35
N SER A 46 0.85 -3.27 7.54
CA SER A 46 -0.29 -3.59 8.38
C SER A 46 -0.77 -2.35 9.11
N ASP A 47 -2.03 -2.33 9.50
CA ASP A 47 -2.60 -1.33 10.41
C ASP A 47 -2.36 0.13 9.97
N VAL A 48 -2.45 0.38 8.67
CA VAL A 48 -2.34 1.74 8.13
C VAL A 48 -3.52 2.58 8.61
N GLN A 49 -4.71 1.98 8.75
CA GLN A 49 -5.93 2.61 9.26
C GLN A 49 -6.17 3.99 8.62
N LEU A 50 -6.24 4.02 7.28
CA LEU A 50 -6.51 5.25 6.53
C LEU A 50 -7.79 5.90 7.03
N ALA A 51 -7.74 7.21 7.15
CA ALA A 51 -8.78 8.09 7.68
C ALA A 51 -8.89 8.13 9.22
N LYS A 52 -8.16 7.34 9.98
CA LYS A 52 -8.12 7.49 11.43
C LYS A 52 -7.58 8.86 11.82
N VAL A 53 -8.28 9.55 12.73
CA VAL A 53 -7.87 10.85 13.27
C VAL A 53 -7.48 10.72 14.73
N THR A 54 -6.27 11.14 15.04
CA THR A 54 -5.77 11.39 16.40
C THR A 54 -4.99 12.70 16.40
N PRO A 55 -4.53 13.22 17.55
CA PRO A 55 -3.66 14.41 17.56
C PRO A 55 -2.43 14.31 16.65
N ASP A 56 -1.91 13.10 16.42
CA ASP A 56 -0.67 12.86 15.69
C ASP A 56 -0.89 11.98 14.44
N TYR A 57 -2.13 11.75 14.01
CA TYR A 57 -2.46 10.89 12.88
C TYR A 57 -3.65 11.39 12.07
N SER A 58 -3.53 11.29 10.75
CA SER A 58 -4.54 11.63 9.75
C SER A 58 -4.25 10.87 8.46
N THR A 59 -5.12 10.93 7.45
CA THR A 59 -4.85 10.37 6.12
C THR A 59 -3.55 10.92 5.51
N GLU A 60 -3.27 12.21 5.68
CA GLU A 60 -2.02 12.82 5.18
C GLU A 60 -0.78 12.26 5.86
N VAL A 61 -0.84 12.08 7.19
CA VAL A 61 0.25 11.47 7.97
C VAL A 61 0.44 10.00 7.58
N ALA A 62 -0.65 9.26 7.37
CA ALA A 62 -0.61 7.88 6.91
C ALA A 62 0.10 7.78 5.55
N GLU A 63 -0.26 8.64 4.59
CA GLU A 63 0.39 8.70 3.27
C GLU A 63 1.89 8.95 3.40
N ALA A 64 2.28 9.97 4.16
CA ALA A 64 3.69 10.31 4.36
C ALA A 64 4.47 9.14 4.96
N ARG A 65 3.91 8.44 5.96
CA ARG A 65 4.54 7.28 6.61
C ARG A 65 4.66 6.09 5.67
N VAL A 66 3.64 5.79 4.88
CA VAL A 66 3.66 4.68 3.92
C VAL A 66 4.72 4.92 2.84
N ILE A 67 4.83 6.14 2.33
CA ILE A 67 5.85 6.51 1.35
C ILE A 67 7.26 6.48 1.95
N GLU A 68 7.43 7.00 3.17
CA GLU A 68 8.70 6.90 3.88
C GLU A 68 9.09 5.45 4.13
N TYR A 69 8.15 4.59 4.49
CA TYR A 69 8.38 3.16 4.66
C TYR A 69 8.88 2.50 3.36
N ALA A 70 8.25 2.77 2.21
CA ALA A 70 8.72 2.27 0.93
C ALA A 70 10.17 2.69 0.64
N ASN A 71 10.50 3.95 0.86
CA ASN A 71 11.86 4.47 0.68
C ASN A 71 12.87 3.83 1.64
N LYS A 72 12.48 3.55 2.89
CA LYS A 72 13.31 2.83 3.86
C LYS A 72 13.58 1.38 3.43
N ILE A 73 12.56 0.67 2.92
CA ILE A 73 12.74 -0.68 2.35
C ILE A 73 13.82 -0.65 1.26
N VAL A 74 13.72 0.29 0.33
CA VAL A 74 14.71 0.46 -0.76
C VAL A 74 16.09 0.77 -0.20
N THR A 75 16.20 1.70 0.74
CA THR A 75 17.47 2.11 1.34
C THR A 75 18.16 0.93 2.04
N LEU A 76 17.42 0.19 2.89
CA LEU A 76 17.96 -0.96 3.60
C LEU A 76 18.34 -2.10 2.64
N THR A 77 17.51 -2.34 1.61
CA THR A 77 17.83 -3.32 0.57
C THR A 77 19.09 -2.95 -0.19
N ASN A 78 19.30 -1.67 -0.50
CA ASN A 78 20.51 -1.21 -1.18
C ASN A 78 21.78 -1.41 -0.33
N LEU A 79 21.67 -1.29 1.00
CA LEU A 79 22.76 -1.65 1.91
C LEU A 79 23.08 -3.16 1.84
N GLN A 80 22.05 -4.01 1.84
CA GLN A 80 22.22 -5.47 1.72
C GLN A 80 22.79 -5.88 0.36
N ARG A 81 22.45 -5.17 -0.71
CA ARG A 81 22.95 -5.40 -2.07
C ARG A 81 24.45 -5.26 -2.24
N HIS A 82 25.16 -4.67 -1.26
CA HIS A 82 26.64 -4.67 -1.25
C HIS A 82 27.22 -6.06 -0.97
N ALA A 83 26.48 -6.91 -0.25
CA ALA A 83 26.91 -8.25 0.13
C ALA A 83 26.12 -9.37 -0.57
N HIS A 84 24.84 -9.13 -0.87
CA HIS A 84 23.92 -10.14 -1.37
C HIS A 84 23.20 -9.68 -2.64
N THR A 85 22.71 -10.65 -3.43
CA THR A 85 21.85 -10.36 -4.58
C THR A 85 20.40 -10.30 -4.12
N VAL A 86 19.78 -9.11 -4.12
CA VAL A 86 18.37 -8.93 -3.74
C VAL A 86 17.61 -8.31 -4.91
N LYS A 87 16.90 -9.14 -5.67
CA LYS A 87 16.13 -8.73 -6.86
C LYS A 87 14.65 -8.61 -6.58
N LYS A 88 14.14 -9.39 -5.62
CA LYS A 88 12.72 -9.54 -5.32
C LYS A 88 12.36 -8.87 -4.01
N CYS A 89 11.12 -8.35 -3.96
CA CYS A 89 10.48 -7.91 -2.74
C CYS A 89 9.15 -8.65 -2.57
N ALA A 90 8.97 -9.34 -1.45
CA ALA A 90 7.70 -9.91 -1.04
C ALA A 90 7.01 -8.93 -0.07
N VAL A 91 5.83 -8.46 -0.45
CA VAL A 91 5.02 -7.55 0.38
C VAL A 91 3.87 -8.33 1.00
N LEU A 92 3.83 -8.39 2.31
CA LEU A 92 2.72 -8.95 3.08
C LEU A 92 1.83 -7.81 3.56
N VAL A 93 0.66 -7.64 2.93
CA VAL A 93 -0.35 -6.70 3.40
C VAL A 93 -1.22 -7.43 4.44
N ALA A 94 -0.94 -7.19 5.70
CA ALA A 94 -1.46 -7.99 6.81
C ALA A 94 -2.74 -7.39 7.44
N GLY A 95 -3.56 -6.71 6.63
CA GLY A 95 -4.88 -6.20 7.01
C GLY A 95 -4.89 -4.76 7.49
N ASP A 96 -6.10 -4.27 7.74
CA ASP A 96 -6.43 -2.97 8.33
C ASP A 96 -5.79 -1.76 7.63
N ILE A 97 -5.82 -1.78 6.30
CA ILE A 97 -5.37 -0.63 5.49
C ILE A 97 -6.32 0.55 5.66
N VAL A 98 -7.62 0.30 5.79
CA VAL A 98 -8.64 1.31 6.05
C VAL A 98 -9.06 1.31 7.52
N GLU A 99 -9.48 2.46 8.04
CA GLU A 99 -10.06 2.56 9.39
C GLU A 99 -11.50 2.05 9.43
N GLY A 100 -12.22 2.17 8.32
CA GLY A 100 -13.66 1.90 8.30
C GLY A 100 -14.46 3.12 8.74
N GLU A 101 -15.76 2.93 8.99
CA GLU A 101 -16.68 4.05 9.35
C GLU A 101 -17.65 3.71 10.47
N LEU A 102 -18.03 2.41 10.63
CA LEU A 102 -19.09 1.96 11.54
C LEU A 102 -18.70 0.71 12.34
N ILE A 103 -17.42 0.52 12.62
CA ILE A 103 -16.92 -0.66 13.35
C ILE A 103 -17.24 -0.57 14.84
N PHE A 104 -17.24 0.65 15.38
CA PHE A 104 -17.62 0.90 16.77
C PHE A 104 -18.41 2.21 16.91
N PRO A 105 -19.20 2.37 17.97
CA PRO A 105 -19.98 3.59 18.20
C PRO A 105 -19.10 4.83 18.26
N GLY A 106 -19.44 5.86 17.49
CA GLY A 106 -18.73 7.16 17.48
C GLY A 106 -17.51 7.23 16.56
N GLN A 107 -17.14 6.13 15.88
CA GLN A 107 -15.99 6.11 14.95
C GLN A 107 -16.10 7.18 13.86
N SER A 108 -17.31 7.46 13.37
CA SER A 108 -17.55 8.48 12.32
C SER A 108 -17.10 9.90 12.72
N HIS A 109 -16.89 10.17 14.00
CA HIS A 109 -16.34 11.43 14.49
C HIS A 109 -14.82 11.43 14.62
N LEU A 110 -14.18 10.27 14.39
CA LEU A 110 -12.75 10.02 14.52
C LEU A 110 -12.08 9.68 13.20
N ILE A 111 -12.73 10.02 12.08
CA ILE A 111 -12.23 9.81 10.72
C ILE A 111 -12.26 11.12 9.92
N ASP A 112 -11.29 11.30 9.02
CA ASP A 112 -11.18 12.45 8.11
C ASP A 112 -11.65 12.16 6.68
N ALA A 113 -11.99 10.90 6.38
CA ALA A 113 -12.53 10.47 5.10
C ALA A 113 -13.58 9.38 5.25
N SER A 114 -14.66 9.43 4.46
CA SER A 114 -15.67 8.36 4.43
C SER A 114 -15.05 7.03 3.97
N LEU A 115 -15.68 5.90 4.36
CA LEU A 115 -15.24 4.58 3.89
C LEU A 115 -15.15 4.51 2.36
N TYR A 116 -16.10 5.14 1.67
CA TYR A 116 -16.05 5.24 0.21
C TYR A 116 -14.73 5.88 -0.27
N ASN A 117 -14.34 7.02 0.28
CA ASN A 117 -13.08 7.69 -0.09
C ASN A 117 -11.85 6.87 0.31
N GLN A 118 -11.86 6.24 1.50
CA GLN A 118 -10.78 5.37 1.95
C GLN A 118 -10.49 4.26 0.93
N VAL A 119 -11.55 3.62 0.40
CA VAL A 119 -11.44 2.46 -0.50
C VAL A 119 -11.25 2.86 -1.96
N THR A 120 -11.87 3.94 -2.43
CA THR A 120 -11.90 4.27 -3.86
C THR A 120 -10.92 5.36 -4.27
N VAL A 121 -10.46 6.19 -3.34
CA VAL A 121 -9.61 7.35 -3.61
C VAL A 121 -8.27 7.24 -2.89
N ASP A 122 -8.27 7.31 -1.55
CA ASP A 122 -7.05 7.43 -0.77
C ASP A 122 -6.23 6.13 -0.75
N GLY A 123 -6.87 5.00 -0.50
CA GLY A 123 -6.20 3.70 -0.48
C GLY A 123 -5.50 3.39 -1.81
N PRO A 124 -6.22 3.39 -2.95
CA PRO A 124 -5.59 3.18 -4.25
C PRO A 124 -4.47 4.18 -4.54
N ARG A 125 -4.65 5.46 -4.25
CA ARG A 125 -3.66 6.52 -4.49
C ARG A 125 -2.37 6.28 -3.68
N ILE A 126 -2.50 5.97 -2.40
CA ILE A 126 -1.37 5.77 -1.50
C ILE A 126 -0.63 4.47 -1.81
N LEU A 127 -1.38 3.38 -2.02
CA LEU A 127 -0.80 2.09 -2.34
C LEU A 127 -0.10 2.08 -3.70
N THR A 128 -0.65 2.79 -4.69
CA THR A 128 0.04 2.93 -5.98
C THR A 128 1.39 3.60 -5.82
N LYS A 129 1.48 4.71 -5.08
CA LYS A 129 2.76 5.36 -4.80
C LYS A 129 3.75 4.44 -4.08
N PHE A 130 3.27 3.66 -3.10
CA PHE A 130 4.07 2.67 -2.40
C PHE A 130 4.64 1.62 -3.36
N PHE A 131 3.79 1.01 -4.19
CA PHE A 131 4.21 -0.01 -5.14
C PHE A 131 5.07 0.55 -6.28
N ASP A 132 4.82 1.77 -6.75
CA ASP A 132 5.65 2.43 -7.76
C ASP A 132 7.11 2.56 -7.29
N ILE A 133 7.32 2.93 -6.01
CA ILE A 133 8.66 3.01 -5.42
C ILE A 133 9.33 1.62 -5.41
N LEU A 134 8.60 0.57 -5.02
CA LEU A 134 9.15 -0.78 -4.99
C LEU A 134 9.45 -1.30 -6.40
N LEU A 135 8.51 -1.16 -7.33
CA LEU A 135 8.66 -1.60 -8.73
C LEU A 135 9.79 -0.87 -9.45
N ALA A 136 10.09 0.36 -9.08
CA ALA A 136 11.26 1.08 -9.61
C ALA A 136 12.60 0.54 -9.10
N ASN A 137 12.60 -0.27 -8.02
CA ASN A 137 13.80 -0.70 -7.32
C ASN A 137 13.99 -2.22 -7.23
N PHE A 138 12.99 -3.01 -7.60
CA PHE A 138 13.05 -4.46 -7.60
C PHE A 138 12.65 -5.02 -8.99
N GLU A 139 13.27 -6.13 -9.39
CA GLU A 139 12.91 -6.81 -10.65
C GLU A 139 11.54 -7.48 -10.56
N GLU A 140 11.14 -7.89 -9.34
CA GLU A 140 9.89 -8.57 -9.05
C GLU A 140 9.35 -8.12 -7.68
N VAL A 141 8.05 -7.85 -7.63
CA VAL A 141 7.34 -7.52 -6.39
C VAL A 141 6.15 -8.45 -6.27
N ASP A 142 6.22 -9.38 -5.32
CA ASP A 142 5.12 -10.28 -4.99
C ASP A 142 4.27 -9.69 -3.87
N VAL A 143 2.95 -9.75 -3.99
CA VAL A 143 2.03 -9.21 -2.98
C VAL A 143 1.10 -10.30 -2.48
N THR A 144 1.11 -10.53 -1.18
CA THR A 144 0.11 -11.34 -0.47
C THR A 144 -0.72 -10.43 0.41
N TRP A 145 -2.05 -10.55 0.32
CA TRP A 145 -2.98 -9.69 1.02
C TRP A 145 -3.98 -10.48 1.85
N VAL A 146 -4.19 -10.05 3.10
CA VAL A 146 -5.28 -10.52 3.95
C VAL A 146 -6.14 -9.34 4.39
N ILE A 147 -7.44 -9.59 4.52
CA ILE A 147 -8.39 -8.57 4.99
C ILE A 147 -8.30 -8.52 6.52
N GLY A 148 -8.19 -7.32 7.07
CA GLY A 148 -8.27 -7.07 8.51
C GLY A 148 -9.72 -6.98 9.00
N ASN A 149 -9.90 -6.75 10.29
CA ASN A 149 -11.24 -6.59 10.88
C ASN A 149 -11.86 -5.22 10.59
N HIS A 150 -11.09 -4.22 10.20
CA HIS A 150 -11.57 -2.89 9.80
C HIS A 150 -12.04 -2.84 8.33
N GLY A 151 -11.62 -3.79 7.51
CA GLY A 151 -11.99 -3.87 6.09
C GLY A 151 -13.02 -4.96 5.75
N SER A 152 -13.58 -5.63 6.74
CA SER A 152 -14.53 -6.76 6.54
C SER A 152 -16.00 -6.34 6.64
#